data_62dba2fa8d21910222a9a0c2fe78ac9e
#
_entry.id   62dba2fa8d21910222a9a0c2fe78ac9e
#
_cell.length_a   1.000
_cell.length_b   1.000
_cell.length_c   1.000
_cell.angle_alpha   90.00
_cell.angle_beta   90.00
_cell.angle_gamma   90.00
#
_symmetry.space_group_name_H-M   'P 1'
#
loop_
_entity.id
_entity.type
_entity.pdbx_description
1 polymer ?
#
loop_
_entity_poly.entity_id
_entity_poly.type
_entity_poly.pdbx_seq_one_letter_code
_entity_poly.pdbx_strand_id
1 'polypeptide(L)'
;IKDQDALEKHKDLIKRKNHENILEIREIIKTYSKDAKIFLGGIPMIADDMMSFIKSDIIVFGVGVLLFIIGTLWFVFRKLIWIIVPISSCFFSVTIMTGLLGLLNWKVTVISSNFIALMLILTMAMNIHMSTRFLQLKKNNPEMQNLEIILMTTSKMFWPILYTVLTTICAFISLIFSEIKPIID
;
A
#
# COMPACT_ATOMS: atom_id res chain seq x y z
N ILE A 1 6.25 29.36 -5.92
CA ILE A 1 6.65 28.37 -4.89
C ILE A 1 6.19 28.86 -3.51
N LYS A 2 6.53 30.06 -3.04
CA LYS A 2 6.09 30.58 -1.73
C LYS A 2 4.58 30.68 -1.57
N ASP A 3 3.87 31.05 -2.62
CA ASP A 3 2.41 31.20 -2.59
C ASP A 3 1.68 29.85 -2.55
N GLN A 4 2.26 28.81 -3.15
CA GLN A 4 1.73 27.45 -3.08
C GLN A 4 1.89 26.85 -1.68
N ASP A 5 3.03 27.07 -1.02
CA ASP A 5 3.25 26.62 0.35
C ASP A 5 2.31 27.33 1.34
N ALA A 6 2.05 28.62 1.13
CA ALA A 6 1.09 29.37 1.93
C ALA A 6 -0.34 28.86 1.74
N LEU A 7 -0.73 28.55 0.50
CA LEU A 7 -2.02 27.98 0.16
C LEU A 7 -2.21 26.59 0.77
N GLU A 8 -1.19 25.73 0.75
CA GLU A 8 -1.25 24.39 1.35
C GLU A 8 -1.38 24.46 2.87
N LYS A 9 -0.58 25.31 3.52
CA LYS A 9 -0.72 25.54 4.98
C LYS A 9 -2.12 26.03 5.36
N HIS A 10 -2.69 26.91 4.55
CA HIS A 10 -4.04 27.42 4.80
C HIS A 10 -5.09 26.32 4.62
N LYS A 11 -4.97 25.49 3.58
CA LYS A 11 -5.84 24.32 3.37
C LYS A 11 -5.76 23.32 4.53
N ASP A 12 -4.56 23.05 5.04
CA ASP A 12 -4.38 22.14 6.17
C ASP A 12 -4.97 22.69 7.47
N LEU A 13 -4.86 24.00 7.70
CA LEU A 13 -5.52 24.68 8.82
C LEU A 13 -7.04 24.56 8.72
N ILE A 14 -7.61 24.79 7.55
CA ILE A 14 -9.06 24.63 7.32
C ILE A 14 -9.49 23.18 7.56
N LYS A 15 -8.74 22.20 7.06
CA LYS A 15 -9.05 20.78 7.29
C LYS A 15 -9.05 20.43 8.78
N ARG A 16 -8.04 20.88 9.54
CA ARG A 16 -7.98 20.65 10.99
C ARG A 16 -9.16 21.27 11.72
N LYS A 17 -9.46 22.53 11.41
CA LYS A 17 -10.58 23.25 12.02
C LYS A 17 -11.93 22.60 11.69
N ASN A 18 -12.12 22.13 10.45
CA ASN A 18 -13.32 21.38 10.07
C ASN A 18 -13.43 20.06 10.84
N HIS A 19 -12.33 19.35 11.00
CA HIS A 19 -12.30 18.11 11.79
C HIS A 19 -12.72 18.37 13.25
N GLU A 20 -12.13 19.38 13.89
CA GLU A 20 -12.47 19.76 15.27
C GLU A 20 -13.96 20.15 15.40
N ASN A 21 -14.46 20.97 14.50
CA ASN A 21 -15.88 21.36 14.49
C ASN A 21 -16.82 20.15 14.32
N ILE A 22 -16.45 19.21 13.46
CA ILE A 22 -17.25 17.98 13.22
C ILE A 22 -17.27 17.11 14.48
N LEU A 23 -16.15 16.99 15.18
CA LEU A 23 -16.08 16.25 16.44
C LEU A 23 -16.95 16.91 17.52
N GLU A 24 -16.88 18.23 17.67
CA GLU A 24 -17.74 18.97 18.62
C GLU A 24 -19.23 18.78 18.32
N ILE A 25 -19.63 18.90 17.05
CA ILE A 25 -21.02 18.66 16.64
C ILE A 25 -21.45 17.22 16.95
N ARG A 26 -20.58 16.23 16.74
CA ARG A 26 -20.87 14.83 17.08
C ARG A 26 -21.05 14.61 18.58
N GLU A 27 -20.26 15.28 19.41
CA GLU A 27 -20.45 15.23 20.87
C GLU A 27 -21.78 15.83 21.31
N ILE A 28 -22.16 16.97 20.72
CA ILE A 28 -23.47 17.57 20.98
C ILE A 28 -24.60 16.62 20.55
N ILE A 29 -24.54 16.04 19.35
CA ILE A 29 -25.53 15.08 18.87
C ILE A 29 -25.62 13.87 19.81
N LYS A 30 -24.50 13.38 20.31
CA LYS A 30 -24.44 12.26 21.24
C LYS A 30 -25.17 12.57 22.55
N THR A 31 -25.11 13.79 23.02
CA THR A 31 -25.81 14.23 24.24
C THR A 31 -27.33 14.11 24.08
N TYR A 32 -27.86 14.42 22.87
CA TYR A 32 -29.30 14.36 22.57
C TYR A 32 -29.74 13.03 21.95
N SER A 33 -28.88 12.03 21.89
CA SER A 33 -29.16 10.72 21.26
C SER A 33 -30.27 9.91 21.96
N LYS A 34 -30.62 10.26 23.20
CA LYS A 34 -31.72 9.64 23.96
C LYS A 34 -33.08 10.22 23.56
N ASP A 35 -33.12 11.47 23.11
CA ASP A 35 -34.35 12.20 22.84
C ASP A 35 -34.75 12.12 21.35
N ALA A 36 -33.76 12.04 20.46
CA ALA A 36 -33.98 11.98 19.01
C ALA A 36 -32.84 11.25 18.28
N LYS A 37 -33.16 10.63 17.14
CA LYS A 37 -32.16 10.14 16.18
C LYS A 37 -31.74 11.28 15.26
N ILE A 38 -30.61 11.88 15.56
CA ILE A 38 -30.04 13.00 14.81
C ILE A 38 -28.93 12.47 13.89
N PHE A 39 -28.99 12.84 12.60
CA PHE A 39 -27.95 12.49 11.63
C PHE A 39 -27.21 13.75 11.20
N LEU A 40 -25.90 13.71 11.29
CA LEU A 40 -25.05 14.74 10.72
C LEU A 40 -24.83 14.45 9.23
N GLY A 41 -24.97 15.45 8.38
CA GLY A 41 -24.74 15.35 6.95
C GLY A 41 -24.10 16.61 6.39
N GLY A 42 -23.46 16.47 5.24
CA GLY A 42 -22.84 17.59 4.52
C GLY A 42 -21.48 17.21 3.92
N ILE A 43 -21.09 17.93 2.86
CA ILE A 43 -19.83 17.69 2.14
C ILE A 43 -18.60 17.72 3.06
N PRO A 44 -18.46 18.71 3.99
CA PRO A 44 -17.31 18.76 4.89
C PRO A 44 -17.22 17.53 5.80
N MET A 45 -18.35 17.01 6.29
CA MET A 45 -18.41 15.83 7.14
C MET A 45 -18.04 14.57 6.35
N ILE A 46 -18.58 14.43 5.14
CA ILE A 46 -18.26 13.28 4.26
C ILE A 46 -16.75 13.26 3.94
N ALA A 47 -16.19 14.42 3.62
CA ALA A 47 -14.75 14.52 3.32
C ALA A 47 -13.87 14.17 4.54
N ASP A 48 -14.30 14.59 5.74
CA ASP A 48 -13.59 14.29 6.99
C ASP A 48 -13.67 12.79 7.34
N ASP A 49 -14.85 12.20 7.22
CA ASP A 49 -15.07 10.77 7.44
C ASP A 49 -14.26 9.93 6.44
N MET A 50 -14.27 10.28 5.17
CA MET A 50 -13.45 9.59 4.16
C MET A 50 -11.96 9.65 4.51
N MET A 51 -11.44 10.80 4.93
CA MET A 51 -10.05 10.93 5.32
C MET A 51 -9.72 10.09 6.57
N SER A 52 -10.63 10.03 7.52
CA SER A 52 -10.52 9.24 8.74
C SER A 52 -10.54 7.73 8.44
N PHE A 53 -11.46 7.29 7.57
CA PHE A 53 -11.54 5.90 7.10
C PHE A 53 -10.27 5.49 6.36
N ILE A 54 -9.73 6.33 5.47
CA ILE A 54 -8.49 6.04 4.74
C ILE A 54 -7.32 5.84 5.70
N LYS A 55 -7.17 6.72 6.70
CA LYS A 55 -6.11 6.56 7.70
C LYS A 55 -6.26 5.25 8.48
N SER A 56 -7.48 4.93 8.89
CA SER A 56 -7.78 3.67 9.57
C SER A 56 -7.50 2.46 8.68
N ASP A 57 -7.94 2.51 7.44
CA ASP A 57 -7.75 1.43 6.47
C ASP A 57 -6.27 1.16 6.20
N ILE A 58 -5.45 2.19 5.97
CA ILE A 58 -4.01 2.05 5.77
C ILE A 58 -3.35 1.33 6.95
N ILE A 59 -3.74 1.66 8.18
CA ILE A 59 -3.17 1.03 9.38
C ILE A 59 -3.69 -0.41 9.53
N VAL A 60 -5.00 -0.61 9.47
CA VAL A 60 -5.63 -1.92 9.68
C VAL A 60 -5.23 -2.90 8.59
N PHE A 61 -5.34 -2.50 7.31
CA PHE A 61 -4.93 -3.34 6.20
C PHE A 61 -3.41 -3.52 6.15
N GLY A 62 -2.63 -2.46 6.37
CA GLY A 62 -1.17 -2.54 6.38
C GLY A 62 -0.67 -3.53 7.44
N VAL A 63 -1.12 -3.40 8.67
CA VAL A 63 -0.75 -4.31 9.77
C VAL A 63 -1.33 -5.70 9.54
N GLY A 64 -2.60 -5.80 9.15
CA GLY A 64 -3.28 -7.07 8.91
C GLY A 64 -2.61 -7.89 7.80
N VAL A 65 -2.32 -7.26 6.66
CA VAL A 65 -1.61 -7.88 5.54
C VAL A 65 -0.19 -8.29 5.96
N LEU A 66 0.53 -7.45 6.70
CA LEU A 66 1.88 -7.75 7.17
C LEU A 66 1.90 -8.96 8.11
N LEU A 67 0.98 -9.02 9.08
CA LEU A 67 0.85 -10.17 9.98
C LEU A 67 0.45 -11.45 9.23
N PHE A 68 -0.46 -11.35 8.28
CA PHE A 68 -0.86 -12.47 7.43
C PHE A 68 0.31 -12.99 6.59
N ILE A 69 1.11 -12.10 6.02
CA ILE A 69 2.32 -12.43 5.26
C ILE A 69 3.33 -13.15 6.17
N ILE A 70 3.63 -12.61 7.35
CA ILE A 70 4.56 -13.23 8.30
C ILE A 70 4.07 -14.63 8.69
N GLY A 71 2.79 -14.78 9.00
CA GLY A 71 2.20 -16.06 9.35
C GLY A 71 2.29 -17.09 8.22
N THR A 72 1.98 -16.68 6.99
CA THR A 72 2.07 -17.54 5.80
C THR A 72 3.51 -17.98 5.52
N LEU A 73 4.45 -17.05 5.56
CA LEU A 73 5.88 -17.36 5.36
C LEU A 73 6.42 -18.27 6.45
N TRP A 74 6.03 -18.05 7.69
CA TRP A 74 6.40 -18.94 8.78
C TRP A 74 5.88 -20.35 8.55
N PHE A 75 4.60 -20.47 8.18
CA PHE A 75 4.00 -21.78 7.92
C PHE A 75 4.69 -22.53 6.77
N VAL A 76 5.02 -21.83 5.67
CA VAL A 76 5.61 -22.40 4.46
C VAL A 76 7.10 -22.71 4.65
N PHE A 77 7.88 -21.76 5.12
CA PHE A 77 9.35 -21.87 5.09
C PHE A 77 9.97 -22.34 6.40
N ARG A 78 9.32 -22.13 7.54
CA ARG A 78 9.78 -22.53 8.89
C ARG A 78 11.21 -22.10 9.25
N LYS A 79 11.77 -21.11 8.54
CA LYS A 79 13.12 -20.55 8.75
C LYS A 79 13.03 -19.04 8.71
N LEU A 80 13.54 -18.37 9.75
CA LEU A 80 13.46 -16.91 9.91
C LEU A 80 14.09 -16.13 8.73
N ILE A 81 15.17 -16.63 8.14
CA ILE A 81 15.81 -15.94 7.01
C ILE A 81 14.86 -15.76 5.82
N TRP A 82 13.97 -16.73 5.55
CA TRP A 82 13.00 -16.68 4.48
C TRP A 82 11.77 -15.82 4.78
N ILE A 83 11.70 -15.28 6.00
CA ILE A 83 10.71 -14.27 6.41
C ILE A 83 11.34 -12.88 6.29
N ILE A 84 12.57 -12.73 6.81
CA ILE A 84 13.26 -11.43 6.85
C ILE A 84 13.56 -10.90 5.44
N VAL A 85 14.03 -11.74 4.53
CA VAL A 85 14.42 -11.33 3.17
C VAL A 85 13.23 -10.74 2.37
N PRO A 86 12.07 -11.43 2.25
CA PRO A 86 10.91 -10.86 1.58
C PRO A 86 10.36 -9.59 2.24
N ILE A 87 10.31 -9.55 3.57
CA ILE A 87 9.82 -8.37 4.30
C ILE A 87 10.74 -7.17 4.07
N SER A 88 12.06 -7.35 4.13
CA SER A 88 13.02 -6.29 3.84
C SER A 88 12.85 -5.78 2.40
N SER A 89 12.68 -6.67 1.43
CA SER A 89 12.42 -6.32 0.04
C SER A 89 11.13 -5.49 -0.11
N CYS A 90 10.04 -5.89 0.56
CA CYS A 90 8.79 -5.14 0.58
C CYS A 90 8.97 -3.75 1.19
N PHE A 91 9.69 -3.65 2.31
CA PHE A 91 9.96 -2.38 2.96
C PHE A 91 10.74 -1.42 2.05
N PHE A 92 11.82 -1.88 1.44
CA PHE A 92 12.59 -1.07 0.48
C PHE A 92 11.76 -0.67 -0.73
N SER A 93 10.94 -1.56 -1.26
CA SER A 93 10.07 -1.29 -2.42
C SER A 93 9.08 -0.15 -2.13
N VAL A 94 8.39 -0.21 -0.98
CA VAL A 94 7.46 0.83 -0.56
C VAL A 94 8.19 2.15 -0.28
N THR A 95 9.35 2.10 0.39
CA THR A 95 10.15 3.30 0.70
C THR A 95 10.63 3.99 -0.58
N ILE A 96 11.13 3.24 -1.55
CA ILE A 96 11.58 3.79 -2.85
C ILE A 96 10.40 4.42 -3.58
N MET A 97 9.25 3.75 -3.63
CA MET A 97 8.08 4.26 -4.32
C MET A 97 7.51 5.52 -3.68
N THR A 98 7.36 5.53 -2.35
CA THR A 98 6.90 6.72 -1.63
C THR A 98 7.90 7.87 -1.73
N GLY A 99 9.20 7.58 -1.71
CA GLY A 99 10.24 8.57 -1.95
C GLY A 99 10.17 9.15 -3.36
N LEU A 100 9.92 8.33 -4.38
CA LEU A 100 9.76 8.78 -5.76
C LEU A 100 8.52 9.68 -5.92
N LEU A 101 7.38 9.31 -5.34
CA LEU A 101 6.18 10.13 -5.34
C LEU A 101 6.43 11.49 -4.68
N GLY A 102 7.16 11.50 -3.56
CA GLY A 102 7.55 12.73 -2.88
C GLY A 102 8.48 13.60 -3.73
N LEU A 103 9.45 13.03 -4.42
CA LEU A 103 10.36 13.76 -5.33
C LEU A 103 9.61 14.38 -6.52
N LEU A 104 8.62 13.68 -7.05
CA LEU A 104 7.79 14.18 -8.17
C LEU A 104 6.69 15.13 -7.71
N ASN A 105 6.56 15.41 -6.41
CA ASN A 105 5.47 16.19 -5.81
C ASN A 105 4.07 15.67 -6.20
N TRP A 106 3.94 14.37 -6.44
CA TRP A 106 2.65 13.76 -6.72
C TRP A 106 1.86 13.56 -5.43
N LYS A 107 0.64 14.11 -5.42
CA LYS A 107 -0.25 13.98 -4.26
C LYS A 107 -0.96 12.63 -4.29
N VAL A 108 -0.90 11.93 -3.17
CA VAL A 108 -1.67 10.70 -3.00
C VAL A 108 -3.13 11.09 -2.76
N THR A 109 -4.01 10.67 -3.66
CA THR A 109 -5.46 10.87 -3.53
C THR A 109 -6.10 9.77 -2.69
N VAL A 110 -7.38 9.96 -2.35
CA VAL A 110 -8.18 8.96 -1.62
C VAL A 110 -8.16 7.60 -2.30
N ILE A 111 -8.28 7.59 -3.63
CA ILE A 111 -8.33 6.36 -4.44
C ILE A 111 -6.93 5.73 -4.54
N SER A 112 -5.91 6.56 -4.73
CA SER A 112 -4.53 6.08 -4.84
C SER A 112 -3.90 5.69 -3.51
N SER A 113 -4.52 5.99 -2.36
CA SER A 113 -3.98 5.62 -1.04
C SER A 113 -3.80 4.12 -0.85
N ASN A 114 -4.56 3.31 -1.59
CA ASN A 114 -4.51 1.85 -1.53
C ASN A 114 -3.31 1.24 -2.30
N PHE A 115 -2.48 2.08 -2.98
CA PHE A 115 -1.34 1.59 -3.76
C PHE A 115 -0.29 0.88 -2.90
N ILE A 116 -0.16 1.26 -1.61
CA ILE A 116 0.79 0.63 -0.69
C ILE A 116 0.45 -0.85 -0.49
N ALA A 117 -0.83 -1.15 -0.25
CA ALA A 117 -1.30 -2.54 -0.11
C ALA A 117 -1.07 -3.34 -1.41
N LEU A 118 -1.37 -2.75 -2.56
CA LEU A 118 -1.11 -3.35 -3.87
C LEU A 118 0.38 -3.64 -4.09
N MET A 119 1.25 -2.69 -3.80
CA MET A 119 2.70 -2.85 -3.88
C MET A 119 3.20 -3.98 -2.98
N LEU A 120 2.72 -4.05 -1.74
CA LEU A 120 3.08 -5.11 -0.80
C LEU A 120 2.70 -6.49 -1.34
N ILE A 121 1.47 -6.64 -1.85
CA ILE A 121 0.97 -7.91 -2.40
C ILE A 121 1.79 -8.34 -3.62
N LEU A 122 2.01 -7.44 -4.58
CA LEU A 122 2.76 -7.73 -5.80
C LEU A 122 4.23 -8.08 -5.50
N THR A 123 4.90 -7.26 -4.69
CA THR A 123 6.29 -7.49 -4.32
C THR A 123 6.44 -8.79 -3.56
N MET A 124 5.48 -9.11 -2.68
CA MET A 124 5.48 -10.33 -1.90
C MET A 124 5.32 -11.57 -2.78
N ALA A 125 4.38 -11.55 -3.73
CA ALA A 125 4.19 -12.64 -4.68
C ALA A 125 5.50 -12.95 -5.43
N MET A 126 6.19 -11.93 -5.93
CA MET A 126 7.49 -12.09 -6.61
C MET A 126 8.55 -12.69 -5.70
N ASN A 127 8.65 -12.20 -4.45
CA ASN A 127 9.61 -12.72 -3.47
C ASN A 127 9.35 -14.19 -3.12
N ILE A 128 8.08 -14.60 -2.98
CA ILE A 128 7.71 -16.00 -2.72
C ILE A 128 8.14 -16.87 -3.89
N HIS A 129 7.87 -16.46 -5.14
CA HIS A 129 8.29 -17.20 -6.33
C HIS A 129 9.82 -17.36 -6.40
N MET A 130 10.57 -16.29 -6.17
CA MET A 130 12.04 -16.33 -6.13
C MET A 130 12.56 -17.26 -5.05
N SER A 131 12.03 -17.14 -3.82
CA SER A 131 12.43 -17.96 -2.67
C SER A 131 12.14 -19.44 -2.89
N THR A 132 10.95 -19.74 -3.39
CA THR A 132 10.55 -21.13 -3.69
C THR A 132 11.45 -21.74 -4.75
N ARG A 133 11.76 -20.98 -5.81
CA ARG A 133 12.64 -21.45 -6.89
C ARG A 133 14.07 -21.69 -6.40
N PHE A 134 14.59 -20.79 -5.57
CA PHE A 134 15.90 -20.98 -4.94
C PHE A 134 15.94 -22.25 -4.10
N LEU A 135 14.93 -22.50 -3.26
CA LEU A 135 14.86 -23.70 -2.42
C LEU A 135 14.76 -24.97 -3.23
N GLN A 136 14.00 -24.98 -4.33
CA GLN A 136 13.94 -26.11 -5.26
C GLN A 136 15.30 -26.41 -5.87
N LEU A 137 15.99 -25.38 -6.37
CA LEU A 137 17.31 -25.56 -6.98
C LEU A 137 18.35 -26.01 -5.96
N LYS A 138 18.31 -25.47 -4.73
CA LYS A 138 19.18 -25.91 -3.63
C LYS A 138 18.96 -27.36 -3.24
N LYS A 139 17.70 -27.80 -3.22
CA LYS A 139 17.35 -29.20 -2.93
C LYS A 139 17.83 -30.14 -4.03
N ASN A 140 17.74 -29.74 -5.29
CA ASN A 140 18.14 -30.57 -6.44
C ASN A 140 19.65 -30.59 -6.67
N ASN A 141 20.38 -29.61 -6.17
CA ASN A 141 21.83 -29.47 -6.34
C ASN A 141 22.48 -29.13 -4.98
N PRO A 142 22.55 -30.09 -4.04
CA PRO A 142 23.01 -29.82 -2.67
C PRO A 142 24.49 -29.43 -2.61
N GLU A 143 25.32 -29.89 -3.54
CA GLU A 143 26.77 -29.65 -3.63
C GLU A 143 27.11 -28.25 -4.23
N MET A 144 26.15 -27.63 -4.91
CA MET A 144 26.37 -26.31 -5.51
C MET A 144 26.52 -25.20 -4.47
N GLN A 145 27.41 -24.23 -4.75
CA GLN A 145 27.56 -23.05 -3.92
C GLN A 145 26.30 -22.17 -3.97
N ASN A 146 26.02 -21.50 -2.86
CA ASN A 146 24.82 -20.64 -2.77
C ASN A 146 24.81 -19.54 -3.85
N LEU A 147 25.96 -18.99 -4.20
CA LEU A 147 26.10 -17.96 -5.23
C LEU A 147 25.66 -18.48 -6.61
N GLU A 148 26.07 -19.67 -6.99
CA GLU A 148 25.70 -20.29 -8.27
C GLU A 148 24.19 -20.56 -8.33
N ILE A 149 23.61 -21.00 -7.22
CA ILE A 149 22.16 -21.22 -7.12
C ILE A 149 21.38 -19.90 -7.23
N ILE A 150 21.88 -18.82 -6.63
CA ILE A 150 21.29 -17.49 -6.76
C ILE A 150 21.32 -17.04 -8.23
N LEU A 151 22.45 -17.11 -8.90
CA LEU A 151 22.59 -16.76 -10.32
C LEU A 151 21.65 -17.58 -11.21
N MET A 152 21.59 -18.90 -10.98
CA MET A 152 20.68 -19.80 -11.70
C MET A 152 19.20 -19.45 -11.42
N THR A 153 18.86 -19.12 -10.17
CA THR A 153 17.50 -18.72 -9.79
C THR A 153 17.11 -17.43 -10.51
N THR A 154 17.97 -16.43 -10.45
CA THR A 154 17.73 -15.13 -11.09
C THR A 154 17.56 -15.27 -12.60
N SER A 155 18.44 -16.03 -13.26
CA SER A 155 18.35 -16.28 -14.70
C SER A 155 17.03 -16.97 -15.09
N LYS A 156 16.61 -17.99 -14.33
CA LYS A 156 15.38 -18.73 -14.62
C LYS A 156 14.10 -17.95 -14.30
N MET A 157 14.15 -17.05 -13.32
CA MET A 157 12.99 -16.27 -12.89
C MET A 157 12.88 -14.90 -13.58
N PHE A 158 13.91 -14.46 -14.27
CA PHE A 158 13.93 -13.16 -14.95
C PHE A 158 12.76 -13.00 -15.94
N TRP A 159 12.61 -13.92 -16.87
CA TRP A 159 11.56 -13.85 -17.87
C TRP A 159 10.14 -13.95 -17.29
N PRO A 160 9.82 -14.92 -16.42
CA PRO A 160 8.52 -14.98 -15.78
C PRO A 160 8.17 -13.69 -15.03
N ILE A 161 9.11 -13.12 -14.26
CA ILE A 161 8.89 -11.87 -13.53
C ILE A 161 8.68 -10.71 -14.49
N LEU A 162 9.51 -10.61 -15.55
CA LEU A 162 9.37 -9.56 -16.56
C LEU A 162 7.99 -9.60 -17.23
N TYR A 163 7.51 -10.78 -17.63
CA TYR A 163 6.18 -10.92 -18.22
C TYR A 163 5.07 -10.54 -17.23
N THR A 164 5.19 -10.90 -15.97
CA THR A 164 4.23 -10.50 -14.95
C THR A 164 4.18 -8.98 -14.78
N VAL A 165 5.34 -8.32 -14.76
CA VAL A 165 5.41 -6.85 -14.69
C VAL A 165 4.79 -6.21 -15.93
N LEU A 166 5.11 -6.70 -17.14
CA LEU A 166 4.54 -6.19 -18.38
C LEU A 166 3.02 -6.34 -18.44
N THR A 167 2.48 -7.50 -18.05
CA THR A 167 1.03 -7.71 -18.01
C THR A 167 0.35 -6.81 -17.00
N THR A 168 0.96 -6.56 -15.85
CA THR A 168 0.45 -5.62 -14.84
C THR A 168 0.45 -4.19 -15.37
N ILE A 169 1.52 -3.76 -16.05
CA ILE A 169 1.60 -2.43 -16.69
C ILE A 169 0.49 -2.30 -17.76
N CYS A 170 0.32 -3.30 -18.61
CA CYS A 170 -0.75 -3.30 -19.62
C CYS A 170 -2.14 -3.20 -19.00
N ALA A 171 -2.37 -3.89 -17.89
CA ALA A 171 -3.64 -3.82 -17.15
C ALA A 171 -3.90 -2.40 -16.62
N PHE A 172 -2.91 -1.75 -16.00
CA PHE A 172 -3.04 -0.37 -15.54
C PHE A 172 -3.20 0.64 -16.67
N ILE A 173 -2.46 0.48 -17.78
CA ILE A 173 -2.63 1.34 -18.95
C ILE A 173 -4.05 1.21 -19.52
N SER A 174 -4.62 0.00 -19.54
CA SER A 174 -5.99 -0.19 -20.03
C SER A 174 -7.04 0.55 -19.18
N LEU A 175 -6.79 0.77 -17.88
CA LEU A 175 -7.66 1.57 -17.02
C LEU A 175 -7.71 3.05 -17.43
N ILE A 176 -6.61 3.59 -17.99
CA ILE A 176 -6.56 4.97 -18.48
C ILE A 176 -7.56 5.17 -19.63
N PHE A 177 -7.74 4.14 -20.47
CA PHE A 177 -8.67 4.19 -21.59
C PHE A 177 -10.14 3.95 -21.18
N SER A 178 -10.40 3.60 -19.92
CA SER A 178 -11.76 3.29 -19.44
C SER A 178 -12.63 4.52 -19.15
N GLU A 179 -12.11 5.75 -19.34
CA GLU A 179 -12.80 7.04 -19.09
C GLU A 179 -13.37 7.19 -17.66
N ILE A 180 -12.91 6.42 -16.71
CA ILE A 180 -13.34 6.53 -15.32
C ILE A 180 -12.59 7.72 -14.69
N LYS A 181 -13.24 8.90 -14.67
CA LYS A 181 -12.66 10.15 -14.15
C LYS A 181 -11.92 10.05 -12.82
N PRO A 182 -12.42 9.28 -11.80
CA PRO A 182 -11.70 9.16 -10.53
C PRO A 182 -10.35 8.43 -10.60
N ILE A 183 -10.01 7.80 -11.73
CA ILE A 183 -8.76 7.06 -11.90
C ILE A 183 -7.72 7.90 -12.67
N ILE A 184 -8.20 8.93 -13.41
CA ILE A 184 -7.36 9.77 -14.30
C ILE A 184 -6.88 11.03 -13.55
N ASP A 185 -7.61 11.53 -12.55
CA ASP A 185 -7.27 12.66 -11.68
C ASP A 185 -6.49 12.19 -10.43
#